data_b5103224ef4d80aca61158df3cf30f34
#
_entry.id   b5103224ef4d80aca61158df3cf30f34
#
_cell.length_a   1.000
_cell.length_b   1.000
_cell.length_c   1.000
_cell.angle_alpha   90.00
_cell.angle_beta   90.00
_cell.angle_gamma   90.00
#
_symmetry.space_group_name_H-M   'P 1'
#
loop_
_entity.id
_entity.type
_entity.pdbx_description
1 polymer ?
#
loop_
_entity_poly.entity_id
_entity_poly.type
_entity_poly.pdbx_seq_one_letter_code
_entity_poly.pdbx_strand_id
1 'polypeptide(L)'
;YASGLMSNFQFKQDNFIIVNRMFMTDTWKHAAKGGGKEVKDIFGYTHEGYIQYSNNWGLIDNKWSVGRAFLDHGFGKFSQLLISRDSRPFDLFSWDIQYKTITGNVTGIQLENVDGKKRFLSLHTLKWNYKDKLTVSFSEASIYAGENRGLEWQFFNPVIFWIPERENPSTGQANGFLYGGLKYIHSSSLSIWGELLIDDYQINSESKGDLEPNEIGFLGGVEKTGWPFVSSDLWLEYTRITNRTYQTWDPAETYTHRGFPIGHYLGNDFDMIQLYYSQENLNG
;
A
#
# COMPACT_ATOMS: atom_id res chain seq x y z
N TYR A 1 15.44 -9.67 26.96
CA TYR A 1 15.56 -8.27 26.57
C TYR A 1 16.00 -8.23 25.13
N ALA A 2 15.31 -7.41 24.29
CA ALA A 2 15.67 -7.14 22.91
C ALA A 2 16.60 -5.92 22.89
N SER A 3 17.79 -6.05 22.32
CA SER A 3 18.70 -4.91 22.11
C SER A 3 18.65 -4.49 20.65
N GLY A 4 18.53 -3.19 20.41
CA GLY A 4 18.53 -2.66 19.06
C GLY A 4 19.10 -1.25 19.04
N LEU A 5 19.79 -0.92 17.96
CA LEU A 5 20.27 0.41 17.63
C LEU A 5 19.56 0.91 16.38
N MET A 6 18.97 2.09 16.46
CA MET A 6 18.43 2.78 15.30
C MET A 6 19.23 4.03 15.02
N SER A 7 19.77 4.14 13.80
CA SER A 7 20.36 5.36 13.28
C SER A 7 19.34 6.06 12.40
N ASN A 8 19.08 7.32 12.68
CA ASN A 8 18.18 8.17 11.89
C ASN A 8 18.93 9.42 11.44
N PHE A 9 19.10 9.54 10.13
CA PHE A 9 19.66 10.72 9.49
C PHE A 9 18.60 11.33 8.58
N GLN A 10 18.35 12.63 8.76
CA GLN A 10 17.49 13.40 7.87
C GLN A 10 18.17 14.72 7.54
N PHE A 11 18.30 14.99 6.24
CA PHE A 11 18.76 16.26 5.70
C PHE A 11 17.65 16.90 4.89
N LYS A 12 17.38 18.17 5.12
CA LYS A 12 16.42 18.96 4.35
C LYS A 12 17.06 20.29 3.97
N GLN A 13 17.08 20.57 2.69
CA GLN A 13 17.51 21.84 2.13
C GLN A 13 16.62 22.22 0.95
N ASP A 14 15.97 23.38 1.03
CA ASP A 14 15.04 23.88 0.03
C ASP A 14 14.01 22.80 -0.42
N ASN A 15 14.14 22.37 -1.64
CA ASN A 15 13.25 21.39 -2.27
C ASN A 15 13.71 19.94 -2.10
N PHE A 16 14.86 19.69 -1.45
CA PHE A 16 15.44 18.37 -1.28
C PHE A 16 15.26 17.86 0.15
N ILE A 17 14.91 16.58 0.25
CA ILE A 17 14.91 15.82 1.49
C ILE A 17 15.69 14.54 1.24
N ILE A 18 16.61 14.22 2.14
CA ILE A 18 17.32 12.93 2.16
C ILE A 18 17.03 12.29 3.51
N VAL A 19 16.59 11.05 3.48
CA VAL A 19 16.30 10.25 4.68
C VAL A 19 17.11 8.98 4.62
N ASN A 20 17.76 8.62 5.73
CA ASN A 20 18.35 7.30 5.92
C ASN A 20 18.06 6.83 7.35
N ARG A 21 17.37 5.69 7.47
CA ARG A 21 17.06 5.03 8.72
C ARG A 21 17.57 3.61 8.68
N MET A 22 18.55 3.32 9.50
CA MET A 22 19.13 1.98 9.66
C MET A 22 18.71 1.40 10.99
N PHE A 23 18.44 0.12 10.99
CA PHE A 23 18.10 -0.65 12.17
C PHE A 23 19.10 -1.79 12.35
N MET A 24 19.58 -2.01 13.58
CA MET A 24 20.42 -3.13 13.97
C MET A 24 19.83 -3.75 15.23
N THR A 25 19.65 -5.08 15.25
CA THR A 25 19.04 -5.77 16.39
C THR A 25 19.57 -7.20 16.52
N ASP A 26 19.63 -7.69 17.75
CA ASP A 26 19.96 -9.08 18.08
C ASP A 26 18.72 -10.00 18.18
N THR A 27 17.53 -9.40 18.18
CA THR A 27 16.27 -10.11 18.50
C THR A 27 15.57 -10.73 17.32
N TRP A 28 15.89 -10.31 16.11
CA TRP A 28 15.11 -10.69 14.93
C TRP A 28 15.75 -11.83 14.14
N LYS A 29 16.16 -12.90 14.85
CA LYS A 29 16.67 -14.13 14.21
C LYS A 29 15.73 -14.72 13.14
N HIS A 30 14.45 -14.37 13.18
CA HIS A 30 13.46 -14.78 12.18
C HIS A 30 13.11 -13.69 11.17
N ALA A 31 13.61 -12.48 11.35
CA ALA A 31 13.47 -11.41 10.35
C ALA A 31 14.48 -11.54 9.19
N ALA A 32 15.11 -12.70 9.04
CA ALA A 32 15.92 -13.04 7.86
C ALA A 32 15.16 -12.83 6.53
N LYS A 33 13.83 -12.85 6.54
CA LYS A 33 12.97 -12.38 5.44
C LYS A 33 13.01 -10.86 5.24
N GLY A 34 13.58 -10.10 6.17
CA GLY A 34 13.74 -8.65 6.08
C GLY A 34 14.91 -8.16 5.21
N GLY A 35 15.75 -9.04 4.68
CA GLY A 35 16.81 -8.70 3.72
C GLY A 35 18.10 -8.16 4.32
N GLY A 36 18.29 -8.23 5.63
CA GLY A 36 19.55 -7.90 6.30
C GLY A 36 20.51 -9.08 6.36
N LYS A 37 21.84 -8.81 6.35
CA LYS A 37 22.86 -9.81 6.58
C LYS A 37 23.13 -9.95 8.08
N GLU A 38 23.12 -11.18 8.55
CA GLU A 38 23.54 -11.50 9.91
C GLU A 38 25.07 -11.43 10.04
N VAL A 39 25.55 -10.72 11.03
CA VAL A 39 26.96 -10.70 11.43
C VAL A 39 27.03 -10.88 12.95
N LYS A 40 27.50 -12.02 13.45
CA LYS A 40 27.64 -12.34 14.88
C LYS A 40 26.35 -12.10 15.68
N ASP A 41 25.25 -12.72 15.24
CA ASP A 41 23.91 -12.59 15.85
C ASP A 41 23.29 -11.17 15.79
N ILE A 42 23.88 -10.25 15.07
CA ILE A 42 23.34 -8.91 14.83
C ILE A 42 22.80 -8.83 13.40
N PHE A 43 21.55 -8.41 13.27
CA PHE A 43 20.91 -8.14 11.98
C PHE A 43 20.86 -6.64 11.74
N GLY A 44 21.38 -6.20 10.61
CA GLY A 44 21.32 -4.81 10.17
C GLY A 44 20.61 -4.67 8.82
N TYR A 45 19.69 -3.74 8.72
CA TYR A 45 19.05 -3.41 7.47
C TYR A 45 18.68 -1.94 7.38
N THR A 46 18.63 -1.44 6.14
CA THR A 46 18.09 -0.11 5.86
C THR A 46 16.58 -0.19 5.86
N HIS A 47 15.98 0.42 6.86
CA HIS A 47 14.53 0.48 7.02
C HIS A 47 13.92 1.46 6.02
N GLU A 48 14.51 2.64 5.91
CA GLU A 48 14.21 3.64 4.88
C GLU A 48 15.49 4.27 4.38
N GLY A 49 15.53 4.60 3.10
CA GLY A 49 16.67 5.28 2.48
C GLY A 49 16.24 5.87 1.15
N TYR A 50 15.81 7.14 1.14
CA TYR A 50 15.30 7.78 -0.06
C TYR A 50 15.73 9.23 -0.20
N ILE A 51 15.69 9.71 -1.43
CA ILE A 51 15.83 11.11 -1.81
C ILE A 51 14.47 11.57 -2.34
N GLN A 52 14.01 12.72 -1.87
CA GLN A 52 12.82 13.38 -2.36
C GLN A 52 13.18 14.77 -2.89
N TYR A 53 12.61 15.11 -4.04
CA TYR A 53 12.65 16.45 -4.61
C TYR A 53 11.24 16.95 -4.88
N SER A 54 10.96 18.19 -4.50
CA SER A 54 9.66 18.82 -4.71
C SER A 54 9.83 20.15 -5.45
N ASN A 55 8.97 20.44 -6.40
CA ASN A 55 8.93 21.75 -7.03
C ASN A 55 7.49 22.12 -7.44
N ASN A 56 7.33 23.38 -7.76
CA ASN A 56 6.07 23.94 -8.25
C ASN A 56 6.24 24.40 -9.71
N TRP A 57 5.33 23.97 -10.57
CA TRP A 57 5.20 24.43 -11.97
C TRP A 57 3.91 25.26 -12.12
N GLY A 58 3.91 26.45 -11.57
CA GLY A 58 2.76 27.34 -11.58
C GLY A 58 1.63 26.84 -10.67
N LEU A 59 0.63 26.15 -11.23
CA LEU A 59 -0.51 25.61 -10.46
C LEU A 59 -0.34 24.13 -10.09
N ILE A 60 0.78 23.53 -10.47
CA ILE A 60 1.04 22.10 -10.30
C ILE A 60 2.20 21.93 -9.33
N ASP A 61 1.92 21.30 -8.19
CA ASP A 61 2.96 20.84 -7.27
C ASP A 61 3.40 19.44 -7.66
N ASN A 62 4.71 19.25 -7.76
CA ASN A 62 5.33 17.98 -8.10
C ASN A 62 6.23 17.52 -6.98
N LYS A 63 6.21 16.20 -6.73
CA LYS A 63 7.10 15.56 -5.78
C LYS A 63 7.61 14.23 -6.36
N TRP A 64 8.91 14.08 -6.49
CA TRP A 64 9.57 12.86 -6.89
C TRP A 64 10.29 12.24 -5.70
N SER A 65 10.21 10.93 -5.58
CA SER A 65 10.90 10.18 -4.55
C SER A 65 11.57 8.96 -5.17
N VAL A 66 12.82 8.69 -4.81
CA VAL A 66 13.55 7.50 -5.23
C VAL A 66 14.31 6.90 -4.06
N GLY A 67 14.23 5.58 -3.93
CA GLY A 67 14.90 4.82 -2.89
C GLY A 67 13.96 3.90 -2.13
N ARG A 68 14.30 3.58 -0.90
CA ARG A 68 13.52 2.67 -0.04
C ARG A 68 12.62 3.45 0.88
N ALA A 69 11.32 3.24 0.78
CA ALA A 69 10.32 3.90 1.62
C ALA A 69 9.13 2.98 1.93
N PHE A 70 8.43 3.29 3.01
CA PHE A 70 7.11 2.72 3.26
C PHE A 70 6.09 3.42 2.39
N LEU A 71 5.10 2.63 1.97
CA LEU A 71 3.88 3.13 1.35
C LEU A 71 2.70 2.69 2.20
N ASP A 72 1.71 3.55 2.31
CA ASP A 72 0.38 3.16 2.74
C ASP A 72 -0.63 3.74 1.75
N HIS A 73 -1.62 2.95 1.35
CA HIS A 73 -2.60 3.36 0.38
C HIS A 73 -3.97 2.81 0.74
N GLY A 74 -4.80 3.68 1.30
CA GLY A 74 -6.13 3.36 1.79
C GLY A 74 -6.57 4.32 2.88
N PHE A 75 -7.72 4.03 3.47
CA PHE A 75 -8.32 4.79 4.56
C PHE A 75 -8.48 3.98 5.84
N GLY A 76 -8.29 2.65 5.76
CA GLY A 76 -8.38 1.74 6.89
C GLY A 76 -7.47 2.17 8.05
N LYS A 77 -7.98 2.10 9.25
CA LYS A 77 -7.26 2.51 10.48
C LYS A 77 -6.34 1.40 10.99
N PHE A 78 -6.77 0.15 10.89
CA PHE A 78 -6.01 -1.01 11.34
C PHE A 78 -5.14 -1.57 10.23
N SER A 79 -5.66 -1.64 8.99
CA SER A 79 -4.90 -2.05 7.81
C SER A 79 -5.58 -1.47 6.56
N GLN A 80 -4.95 -1.59 5.38
CA GLN A 80 -5.47 -1.11 4.10
C GLN A 80 -5.55 -2.27 3.11
N LEU A 81 -6.49 -2.17 2.14
CA LEU A 81 -6.68 -3.23 1.16
C LEU A 81 -5.63 -3.20 0.04
N LEU A 82 -5.24 -2.02 -0.46
CA LEU A 82 -4.32 -1.97 -1.60
C LEU A 82 -2.86 -2.06 -1.17
N ILE A 83 -2.35 -1.12 -0.40
CA ILE A 83 -1.00 -1.20 0.19
C ILE A 83 -1.12 -0.87 1.66
N SER A 84 -0.86 -1.86 2.51
CA SER A 84 -0.95 -1.70 3.96
C SER A 84 0.32 -1.07 4.52
N ARG A 85 0.14 -0.26 5.57
CA ARG A 85 1.25 0.23 6.40
C ARG A 85 2.05 -0.87 7.09
N ASP A 86 1.46 -2.08 7.19
CA ASP A 86 2.10 -3.26 7.78
C ASP A 86 3.02 -3.97 6.77
N SER A 87 3.00 -3.55 5.50
CA SER A 87 3.88 -4.08 4.47
C SER A 87 5.35 -3.72 4.75
N ARG A 88 6.26 -4.42 4.09
CA ARG A 88 7.69 -4.10 4.16
C ARG A 88 8.00 -2.86 3.31
N PRO A 89 9.08 -2.13 3.63
CA PRO A 89 9.49 -0.99 2.82
C PRO A 89 9.88 -1.43 1.41
N PHE A 90 9.52 -0.61 0.44
CA PHE A 90 9.69 -0.87 -0.98
C PHE A 90 10.87 -0.09 -1.57
N ASP A 91 11.62 -0.71 -2.46
CA ASP A 91 12.56 -0.01 -3.33
C ASP A 91 11.79 0.55 -4.53
N LEU A 92 11.63 1.87 -4.59
CA LEU A 92 10.67 2.53 -5.48
C LEU A 92 11.19 3.79 -6.15
N PHE A 93 10.51 4.15 -7.24
CA PHE A 93 10.42 5.50 -7.77
C PHE A 93 8.95 5.93 -7.75
N SER A 94 8.67 7.12 -7.25
CA SER A 94 7.32 7.67 -7.17
C SER A 94 7.29 9.11 -7.67
N TRP A 95 6.22 9.45 -8.39
CA TRP A 95 5.90 10.80 -8.82
C TRP A 95 4.50 11.17 -8.37
N ASP A 96 4.40 12.15 -7.50
CA ASP A 96 3.16 12.76 -7.05
C ASP A 96 2.94 14.08 -7.77
N ILE A 97 1.73 14.30 -8.27
CA ILE A 97 1.29 15.49 -8.97
C ILE A 97 0.06 16.02 -8.24
N GLN A 98 0.07 17.27 -7.82
CA GLN A 98 -1.09 17.90 -7.22
C GLN A 98 -1.52 19.13 -8.01
N TYR A 99 -2.79 19.15 -8.40
CA TYR A 99 -3.45 20.31 -9.01
C TYR A 99 -4.72 20.64 -8.23
N LYS A 100 -4.69 21.72 -7.46
CA LYS A 100 -5.80 22.12 -6.58
C LYS A 100 -6.24 20.98 -5.66
N THR A 101 -7.44 20.45 -5.87
CA THR A 101 -8.08 19.40 -5.07
C THR A 101 -7.83 17.99 -5.61
N ILE A 102 -7.11 17.86 -6.71
CA ILE A 102 -6.82 16.59 -7.37
C ILE A 102 -5.35 16.24 -7.14
N THR A 103 -5.09 15.04 -6.72
CA THR A 103 -3.74 14.48 -6.61
C THR A 103 -3.63 13.24 -7.47
N GLY A 104 -2.65 13.20 -8.35
CA GLY A 104 -2.23 12.02 -9.10
C GLY A 104 -0.95 11.44 -8.51
N ASN A 105 -0.78 10.14 -8.56
CA ASN A 105 0.46 9.45 -8.20
C ASN A 105 0.74 8.35 -9.23
N VAL A 106 2.02 8.18 -9.57
CA VAL A 106 2.53 7.01 -10.29
C VAL A 106 3.75 6.49 -9.53
N THR A 107 3.75 5.21 -9.23
CA THR A 107 4.84 4.56 -8.49
C THR A 107 5.24 3.26 -9.17
N GLY A 108 6.52 3.09 -9.43
CA GLY A 108 7.13 1.83 -9.84
C GLY A 108 7.98 1.27 -8.71
N ILE A 109 7.82 -0.01 -8.41
CA ILE A 109 8.40 -0.71 -7.27
C ILE A 109 9.13 -1.94 -7.79
N GLN A 110 10.34 -2.15 -7.30
CA GLN A 110 11.05 -3.42 -7.45
C GLN A 110 10.81 -4.26 -6.20
N LEU A 111 10.27 -5.46 -6.39
CA LEU A 111 10.08 -6.45 -5.33
C LEU A 111 11.27 -7.42 -5.28
N GLU A 112 11.29 -8.31 -4.28
CA GLU A 112 12.24 -9.43 -4.23
C GLU A 112 11.98 -10.42 -5.37
N ASN A 113 13.04 -11.09 -5.80
CA ASN A 113 12.92 -12.19 -6.79
C ASN A 113 12.26 -13.41 -6.15
N VAL A 114 11.42 -14.09 -6.91
CA VAL A 114 10.80 -15.38 -6.56
C VAL A 114 11.07 -16.36 -7.69
N ASP A 115 11.57 -17.53 -7.37
CA ASP A 115 11.87 -18.62 -8.32
C ASP A 115 12.71 -18.19 -9.53
N GLY A 116 13.69 -17.29 -9.29
CA GLY A 116 14.56 -16.75 -10.34
C GLY A 116 13.94 -15.63 -11.18
N LYS A 117 12.64 -15.35 -11.01
CA LYS A 117 11.95 -14.28 -11.72
C LYS A 117 12.11 -12.94 -10.99
N LYS A 118 12.44 -11.88 -11.73
CA LYS A 118 12.38 -10.51 -11.25
C LYS A 118 10.92 -10.08 -11.12
N ARG A 119 10.57 -9.37 -10.06
CA ARG A 119 9.21 -8.95 -9.76
C ARG A 119 9.12 -7.45 -9.65
N PHE A 120 8.05 -6.91 -10.18
CA PHE A 120 7.75 -5.49 -10.16
C PHE A 120 6.28 -5.28 -9.78
N LEU A 121 6.02 -4.17 -9.09
CA LEU A 121 4.68 -3.68 -8.83
C LEU A 121 4.62 -2.24 -9.32
N SER A 122 3.65 -1.94 -10.14
CA SER A 122 3.33 -0.58 -10.55
C SER A 122 1.99 -0.17 -9.97
N LEU A 123 1.88 1.09 -9.56
CA LEU A 123 0.68 1.68 -8.98
C LEU A 123 0.44 3.04 -9.61
N HIS A 124 -0.79 3.34 -9.98
CA HIS A 124 -1.22 4.70 -10.19
C HIS A 124 -2.51 5.02 -9.42
N THR A 125 -2.64 6.26 -8.99
CA THR A 125 -3.73 6.72 -8.15
C THR A 125 -4.22 8.08 -8.61
N LEU A 126 -5.54 8.24 -8.60
CA LEU A 126 -6.20 9.52 -8.69
C LEU A 126 -7.00 9.75 -7.42
N LYS A 127 -6.72 10.85 -6.72
CA LYS A 127 -7.41 11.24 -5.49
C LYS A 127 -8.04 12.62 -5.65
N TRP A 128 -9.29 12.73 -5.25
CA TRP A 128 -10.02 13.99 -5.24
C TRP A 128 -10.46 14.36 -3.83
N ASN A 129 -10.12 15.57 -3.40
CA ASN A 129 -10.50 16.12 -2.10
C ASN A 129 -11.52 17.23 -2.28
N TYR A 130 -12.70 17.06 -1.72
CA TYR A 130 -13.78 18.06 -1.81
C TYR A 130 -14.02 18.71 -0.47
N LYS A 131 -13.74 20.03 -0.37
CA LYS A 131 -13.97 20.89 0.80
C LYS A 131 -13.44 20.30 2.11
N ASP A 132 -12.32 19.57 2.07
CA ASP A 132 -11.70 18.88 3.20
C ASP A 132 -12.65 17.92 3.97
N LYS A 133 -13.79 17.61 3.39
CA LYS A 133 -14.80 16.71 3.97
C LYS A 133 -14.90 15.37 3.26
N LEU A 134 -14.77 15.36 1.96
CA LEU A 134 -14.89 14.14 1.18
C LEU A 134 -13.59 13.92 0.42
N THR A 135 -13.00 12.75 0.61
CA THR A 135 -11.89 12.25 -0.21
C THR A 135 -12.35 11.01 -0.94
N VAL A 136 -12.18 11.01 -2.25
CA VAL A 136 -12.39 9.84 -3.12
C VAL A 136 -11.06 9.47 -3.73
N SER A 137 -10.73 8.19 -3.73
CA SER A 137 -9.51 7.64 -4.31
C SER A 137 -9.86 6.51 -5.27
N PHE A 138 -9.23 6.51 -6.42
CA PHE A 138 -9.23 5.42 -7.37
C PHE A 138 -7.80 5.04 -7.70
N SER A 139 -7.51 3.74 -7.80
CA SER A 139 -6.18 3.25 -8.14
C SER A 139 -6.23 1.98 -8.95
N GLU A 140 -5.22 1.79 -9.77
CA GLU A 140 -4.87 0.50 -10.35
C GLU A 140 -3.47 0.12 -9.89
N ALA A 141 -3.28 -1.16 -9.62
CA ALA A 141 -1.98 -1.76 -9.34
C ALA A 141 -1.79 -2.98 -10.24
N SER A 142 -0.56 -3.20 -10.68
CA SER A 142 -0.21 -4.37 -11.48
C SER A 142 1.09 -4.97 -10.98
N ILE A 143 1.05 -6.25 -10.62
CA ILE A 143 2.24 -7.03 -10.28
C ILE A 143 2.59 -7.93 -11.46
N TYR A 144 3.85 -7.93 -11.87
CA TYR A 144 4.33 -8.69 -13.00
C TYR A 144 5.74 -9.22 -12.77
N ALA A 145 6.02 -10.40 -13.31
CA ALA A 145 7.25 -11.10 -13.05
C ALA A 145 7.82 -11.77 -14.31
N GLY A 146 9.13 -12.01 -14.31
CA GLY A 146 9.82 -12.73 -15.38
C GLY A 146 11.33 -12.68 -15.23
N GLU A 147 12.05 -13.67 -15.83
CA GLU A 147 13.51 -13.76 -15.71
C GLU A 147 14.22 -12.52 -16.30
N ASN A 148 13.73 -12.03 -17.44
CA ASN A 148 14.29 -10.89 -18.16
C ASN A 148 13.39 -9.65 -18.15
N ARG A 149 12.42 -9.59 -17.23
CA ARG A 149 11.54 -8.42 -17.10
C ARG A 149 12.23 -7.28 -16.36
N GLY A 150 11.82 -6.05 -16.65
CA GLY A 150 12.20 -4.83 -15.98
C GLY A 150 10.96 -3.98 -15.68
N LEU A 151 11.16 -2.72 -15.29
CA LEU A 151 10.06 -1.77 -15.22
C LEU A 151 9.52 -1.52 -16.64
N GLU A 152 8.22 -1.72 -16.82
CA GLU A 152 7.55 -1.61 -18.11
C GLU A 152 6.82 -0.27 -18.21
N TRP A 153 7.13 0.51 -19.26
CA TRP A 153 6.61 1.87 -19.44
C TRP A 153 5.09 1.95 -19.52
N GLN A 154 4.44 0.92 -20.02
CA GLN A 154 2.97 0.85 -20.06
C GLN A 154 2.36 0.89 -18.66
N PHE A 155 2.94 0.16 -17.70
CA PHE A 155 2.54 0.17 -16.30
C PHE A 155 3.11 1.36 -15.51
N PHE A 156 3.69 2.33 -16.19
CA PHE A 156 4.16 3.58 -15.63
C PHE A 156 3.44 4.80 -16.24
N ASN A 157 2.55 4.58 -17.21
CA ASN A 157 1.79 5.62 -17.85
C ASN A 157 0.53 5.94 -17.03
N PRO A 158 0.39 7.18 -16.50
CA PRO A 158 -0.72 7.53 -15.61
C PRO A 158 -2.07 7.71 -16.33
N VAL A 159 -2.08 7.68 -17.66
CA VAL A 159 -3.27 7.98 -18.47
C VAL A 159 -3.90 6.73 -19.05
N ILE A 160 -3.15 5.64 -19.14
CA ILE A 160 -3.62 4.36 -19.67
C ILE A 160 -4.27 3.57 -18.53
N PHE A 161 -5.44 2.98 -18.78
CA PHE A 161 -5.97 1.94 -17.90
C PHE A 161 -5.19 0.65 -18.13
N TRP A 162 -4.65 0.07 -17.06
CA TRP A 162 -3.73 -1.06 -17.15
C TRP A 162 -4.42 -2.42 -17.25
N ILE A 163 -5.70 -2.50 -16.83
CA ILE A 163 -6.46 -3.75 -16.91
C ILE A 163 -6.51 -4.33 -18.33
N PRO A 164 -6.81 -3.55 -19.39
CA PRO A 164 -6.73 -4.08 -20.74
C PRO A 164 -5.30 -4.46 -21.18
N GLU A 165 -4.30 -3.74 -20.67
CA GLU A 165 -2.89 -3.96 -21.06
C GLU A 165 -2.29 -5.22 -20.44
N ARG A 166 -2.79 -5.68 -19.29
CA ARG A 166 -2.31 -6.90 -18.64
C ARG A 166 -2.52 -8.17 -19.47
N GLU A 167 -3.51 -8.15 -20.34
CA GLU A 167 -3.85 -9.27 -21.24
C GLU A 167 -3.21 -9.15 -22.63
N ASN A 168 -2.42 -8.10 -22.87
CA ASN A 168 -1.75 -7.90 -24.13
C ASN A 168 -0.63 -8.94 -24.33
N PRO A 169 -0.74 -9.85 -25.34
CA PRO A 169 0.25 -10.92 -25.53
C PRO A 169 1.66 -10.42 -25.82
N SER A 170 1.83 -9.18 -26.26
CA SER A 170 3.14 -8.60 -26.56
C SER A 170 3.93 -8.19 -25.30
N THR A 171 3.26 -8.05 -24.16
CA THR A 171 3.85 -7.49 -22.92
C THR A 171 3.94 -8.52 -21.79
N GLY A 172 3.36 -9.71 -21.97
CA GLY A 172 3.32 -10.76 -20.95
C GLY A 172 2.18 -10.56 -19.95
N GLN A 173 1.93 -11.58 -19.14
CA GLN A 173 0.89 -11.58 -18.14
C GLN A 173 1.26 -10.71 -16.95
N ALA A 174 0.26 -10.13 -16.31
CA ALA A 174 0.39 -9.38 -15.06
C ALA A 174 -0.87 -9.62 -14.22
N ASN A 175 -0.71 -9.75 -12.90
CA ASN A 175 -1.83 -9.74 -11.97
C ASN A 175 -2.20 -8.29 -11.65
N GLY A 176 -3.46 -7.91 -11.82
CA GLY A 176 -3.92 -6.52 -11.72
C GLY A 176 -5.03 -6.32 -10.71
N PHE A 177 -5.00 -5.20 -10.02
CA PHE A 177 -5.93 -4.83 -8.97
C PHE A 177 -6.58 -3.48 -9.26
N LEU A 178 -7.91 -3.42 -9.08
CA LEU A 178 -8.66 -2.17 -9.02
C LEU A 178 -8.97 -1.83 -7.57
N TYR A 179 -8.83 -0.58 -7.23
CA TYR A 179 -9.13 -0.08 -5.90
C TYR A 179 -9.99 1.17 -5.97
N GLY A 180 -11.02 1.21 -5.14
CA GLY A 180 -11.83 2.39 -4.86
C GLY A 180 -11.88 2.67 -3.36
N GLY A 181 -11.67 3.91 -2.97
CA GLY A 181 -11.73 4.31 -1.58
C GLY A 181 -12.47 5.63 -1.37
N LEU A 182 -13.16 5.74 -0.25
CA LEU A 182 -13.90 6.94 0.14
C LEU A 182 -13.70 7.20 1.63
N LYS A 183 -13.46 8.47 1.97
CA LYS A 183 -13.48 8.96 3.35
C LYS A 183 -14.34 10.21 3.44
N TYR A 184 -15.29 10.21 4.38
CA TYR A 184 -16.16 11.35 4.63
C TYR A 184 -16.03 11.82 6.08
N ILE A 185 -15.71 13.09 6.26
CA ILE A 185 -15.67 13.79 7.56
C ILE A 185 -17.00 14.51 7.74
N HIS A 186 -17.91 13.89 8.51
CA HIS A 186 -19.22 14.49 8.80
C HIS A 186 -19.08 15.71 9.70
N SER A 187 -18.26 15.59 10.75
CA SER A 187 -17.97 16.65 11.71
C SER A 187 -16.55 16.52 12.25
N SER A 188 -16.11 17.45 13.07
CA SER A 188 -14.82 17.34 13.77
C SER A 188 -14.69 16.10 14.65
N SER A 189 -15.80 15.46 15.01
CA SER A 189 -15.84 14.29 15.89
C SER A 189 -16.36 13.00 15.23
N LEU A 190 -16.73 13.02 13.95
CA LEU A 190 -17.27 11.84 13.26
C LEU A 190 -16.72 11.74 11.85
N SER A 191 -16.03 10.67 11.57
CA SER A 191 -15.61 10.29 10.22
C SER A 191 -15.99 8.86 9.88
N ILE A 192 -16.25 8.61 8.60
CA ILE A 192 -16.53 7.29 8.03
C ILE A 192 -15.63 7.06 6.82
N TRP A 193 -15.29 5.81 6.55
CA TRP A 193 -14.50 5.43 5.38
C TRP A 193 -14.91 4.06 4.85
N GLY A 194 -14.58 3.83 3.60
CA GLY A 194 -14.78 2.55 2.96
C GLY A 194 -13.75 2.34 1.86
N GLU A 195 -13.40 1.09 1.63
CA GLU A 195 -12.49 0.62 0.59
C GLU A 195 -13.10 -0.59 -0.11
N LEU A 196 -12.90 -0.66 -1.41
CA LEU A 196 -13.20 -1.82 -2.25
C LEU A 196 -11.95 -2.14 -3.07
N LEU A 197 -11.54 -3.39 -3.07
CA LEU A 197 -10.49 -3.93 -3.92
C LEU A 197 -11.08 -5.04 -4.77
N ILE A 198 -10.78 -5.03 -6.05
CA ILE A 198 -11.15 -6.07 -7.02
C ILE A 198 -9.85 -6.61 -7.61
N ASP A 199 -9.57 -7.88 -7.35
CA ASP A 199 -8.46 -8.64 -7.93
C ASP A 199 -8.94 -9.31 -9.22
N ASP A 200 -9.99 -10.12 -9.13
CA ASP A 200 -10.68 -10.67 -10.28
C ASP A 200 -12.20 -10.64 -10.09
N TYR A 201 -12.92 -10.35 -11.18
CA TYR A 201 -14.37 -10.30 -11.19
C TYR A 201 -14.89 -11.08 -12.38
N GLN A 202 -15.56 -12.19 -12.10
CA GLN A 202 -16.14 -13.07 -13.09
C GLN A 202 -17.36 -12.43 -13.77
N ILE A 203 -17.13 -11.83 -14.94
CA ILE A 203 -18.21 -11.23 -15.76
C ILE A 203 -18.91 -12.32 -16.59
N ASN A 204 -18.20 -13.39 -16.95
CA ASN A 204 -18.65 -14.41 -17.88
C ASN A 204 -18.85 -15.76 -17.19
N SER A 205 -19.82 -15.85 -16.28
CA SER A 205 -20.26 -17.18 -15.78
C SER A 205 -21.08 -17.90 -16.86
N GLU A 206 -20.44 -18.28 -17.97
CA GLU A 206 -21.13 -18.83 -19.16
C GLU A 206 -21.52 -20.29 -19.05
N SER A 207 -21.05 -21.03 -18.06
CA SER A 207 -21.40 -22.44 -17.90
C SER A 207 -21.96 -22.75 -16.50
N LYS A 208 -22.98 -23.60 -16.44
CA LYS A 208 -23.41 -24.27 -15.21
C LYS A 208 -22.28 -25.19 -14.72
N GLY A 209 -21.33 -24.64 -13.98
CA GLY A 209 -20.17 -25.38 -13.45
C GLY A 209 -18.90 -24.54 -13.35
N ASP A 210 -18.90 -23.31 -13.83
CA ASP A 210 -17.87 -22.33 -13.53
C ASP A 210 -18.04 -21.87 -12.08
N LEU A 211 -17.21 -22.42 -11.20
CA LEU A 211 -17.25 -22.19 -9.75
C LEU A 211 -16.18 -21.21 -9.29
N GLU A 212 -15.55 -20.45 -10.20
CA GLU A 212 -14.56 -19.47 -9.81
C GLU A 212 -15.23 -18.31 -9.08
N PRO A 213 -14.92 -18.09 -7.79
CA PRO A 213 -15.52 -17.01 -7.01
C PRO A 213 -14.92 -15.67 -7.41
N ASN A 214 -15.68 -14.59 -7.24
CA ASN A 214 -15.14 -13.24 -7.31
C ASN A 214 -14.07 -13.02 -6.25
N GLU A 215 -12.97 -12.38 -6.63
CA GLU A 215 -11.83 -12.09 -5.78
C GLU A 215 -11.86 -10.62 -5.38
N ILE A 216 -12.49 -10.35 -4.25
CA ILE A 216 -12.76 -9.00 -3.77
C ILE A 216 -12.40 -8.83 -2.30
N GLY A 217 -11.93 -7.62 -1.96
CA GLY A 217 -11.76 -7.13 -0.60
C GLY A 217 -12.69 -5.95 -0.33
N PHE A 218 -13.33 -5.94 0.83
CA PHE A 218 -14.12 -4.82 1.32
C PHE A 218 -13.67 -4.44 2.73
N LEU A 219 -13.58 -3.14 2.99
CA LEU A 219 -13.31 -2.58 4.31
C LEU A 219 -14.21 -1.37 4.52
N GLY A 220 -14.79 -1.26 5.71
CA GLY A 220 -15.57 -0.09 6.08
C GLY A 220 -15.45 0.23 7.56
N GLY A 221 -15.38 1.50 7.90
CA GLY A 221 -15.17 1.90 9.27
C GLY A 221 -15.78 3.25 9.64
N VAL A 222 -15.88 3.47 10.94
CA VAL A 222 -16.35 4.70 11.57
C VAL A 222 -15.48 5.05 12.76
N GLU A 223 -15.21 6.33 12.90
CA GLU A 223 -14.50 6.92 14.04
C GLU A 223 -15.37 7.96 14.70
N LYS A 224 -15.46 7.88 16.02
CA LYS A 224 -16.14 8.88 16.86
C LYS A 224 -15.21 9.32 17.98
N THR A 225 -14.80 10.60 17.93
CA THR A 225 -14.02 11.24 19.00
C THR A 225 -14.96 11.90 20.00
N GLY A 226 -14.53 12.01 21.26
CA GLY A 226 -15.33 12.61 22.33
C GLY A 226 -16.58 11.80 22.70
N TRP A 227 -16.57 10.47 22.53
CA TRP A 227 -17.66 9.58 22.90
C TRP A 227 -17.13 8.23 23.40
N PRO A 228 -17.70 7.64 24.48
CA PRO A 228 -18.77 8.17 25.33
C PRO A 228 -18.35 9.33 26.26
N PHE A 229 -17.05 9.58 26.40
CA PHE A 229 -16.52 10.68 27.23
C PHE A 229 -15.76 11.67 26.35
N VAL A 230 -15.66 12.94 26.79
CA VAL A 230 -15.02 14.02 26.02
C VAL A 230 -13.57 13.72 25.63
N SER A 231 -12.84 12.97 26.47
CA SER A 231 -11.44 12.58 26.26
C SER A 231 -11.27 11.18 25.68
N SER A 232 -12.28 10.62 25.02
CA SER A 232 -12.22 9.27 24.47
C SER A 232 -12.37 9.25 22.96
N ASP A 233 -11.76 8.25 22.33
CA ASP A 233 -11.86 7.94 20.91
C ASP A 233 -12.31 6.49 20.71
N LEU A 234 -13.25 6.31 19.81
CA LEU A 234 -13.80 5.01 19.45
C LEU A 234 -13.70 4.81 17.93
N TRP A 235 -13.11 3.68 17.50
CA TRP A 235 -13.11 3.26 16.12
C TRP A 235 -13.69 1.87 15.99
N LEU A 236 -14.52 1.68 14.98
CA LEU A 236 -15.04 0.38 14.57
C LEU A 236 -14.73 0.18 13.10
N GLU A 237 -14.16 -0.96 12.75
CA GLU A 237 -13.84 -1.32 11.37
C GLU A 237 -14.25 -2.77 11.10
N TYR A 238 -14.87 -3.00 9.95
CA TYR A 238 -15.17 -4.32 9.41
C TYR A 238 -14.37 -4.52 8.13
N THR A 239 -13.73 -5.67 8.01
CA THR A 239 -13.00 -6.09 6.82
C THR A 239 -13.43 -7.48 6.40
N ARG A 240 -13.67 -7.66 5.11
CA ARG A 240 -13.86 -8.96 4.47
C ARG A 240 -12.97 -9.06 3.25
N ILE A 241 -12.22 -10.14 3.13
CA ILE A 241 -11.43 -10.46 1.95
C ILE A 241 -11.74 -11.89 1.55
N THR A 242 -12.18 -12.08 0.29
CA THR A 242 -12.57 -13.39 -0.21
C THR A 242 -11.36 -14.28 -0.44
N ASN A 243 -11.64 -15.58 -0.51
CA ASN A 243 -10.62 -16.56 -0.86
C ASN A 243 -10.04 -16.25 -2.24
N ARG A 244 -8.74 -16.53 -2.44
CA ARG A 244 -7.92 -16.26 -3.61
C ARG A 244 -7.57 -14.80 -3.89
N THR A 245 -8.28 -13.81 -3.35
CA THR A 245 -7.83 -12.40 -3.42
C THR A 245 -6.36 -12.30 -3.01
N TYR A 246 -5.54 -11.58 -3.78
CA TYR A 246 -4.08 -11.49 -3.66
C TYR A 246 -3.30 -12.74 -4.10
N GLN A 247 -3.97 -13.79 -4.54
CA GLN A 247 -3.35 -15.03 -4.96
C GLN A 247 -3.37 -15.15 -6.50
N THR A 248 -2.43 -15.91 -7.03
CA THR A 248 -2.37 -16.27 -8.45
C THR A 248 -1.69 -17.61 -8.60
N TRP A 249 -1.86 -18.24 -9.75
CA TRP A 249 -1.21 -19.50 -10.09
C TRP A 249 0.33 -19.39 -10.20
N ASP A 250 0.85 -18.22 -10.57
CA ASP A 250 2.28 -17.96 -10.57
C ASP A 250 2.72 -17.38 -9.22
N PRO A 251 3.47 -18.10 -8.39
CA PRO A 251 3.94 -17.57 -7.10
C PRO A 251 4.70 -16.25 -7.21
N ALA A 252 5.29 -15.98 -8.39
CA ALA A 252 6.00 -14.73 -8.62
C ALA A 252 5.08 -13.53 -8.77
N GLU A 253 3.78 -13.71 -9.04
CA GLU A 253 2.78 -12.65 -9.17
C GLU A 253 1.85 -12.54 -7.96
N THR A 254 2.06 -13.37 -6.92
CA THR A 254 1.33 -13.25 -5.64
C THR A 254 1.61 -11.90 -4.98
N TYR A 255 0.58 -11.30 -4.39
CA TYR A 255 0.63 -9.93 -3.82
C TYR A 255 1.34 -9.89 -2.46
N THR A 256 2.61 -10.26 -2.47
CA THR A 256 3.49 -10.32 -1.29
C THR A 256 4.81 -9.62 -1.54
N HIS A 257 5.46 -9.15 -0.48
CA HIS A 257 6.81 -8.59 -0.50
C HIS A 257 7.61 -9.05 0.70
N ARG A 258 8.78 -9.67 0.46
CA ARG A 258 9.67 -10.21 1.52
C ARG A 258 8.94 -11.12 2.50
N GLY A 259 8.02 -11.93 1.96
CA GLY A 259 7.22 -12.90 2.71
C GLY A 259 6.09 -12.32 3.55
N PHE A 260 5.71 -11.05 3.33
CA PHE A 260 4.57 -10.40 3.97
C PHE A 260 3.54 -9.96 2.92
N PRO A 261 2.24 -9.93 3.25
CA PRO A 261 1.22 -9.34 2.39
C PRO A 261 1.54 -7.86 2.08
N ILE A 262 1.31 -7.45 0.84
CA ILE A 262 1.38 -6.04 0.43
C ILE A 262 0.07 -5.33 0.82
N GLY A 263 -1.07 -6.00 0.62
CA GLY A 263 -2.39 -5.57 1.06
C GLY A 263 -2.62 -5.81 2.56
N HIS A 264 -3.82 -6.20 2.92
CA HIS A 264 -4.18 -6.41 4.32
C HIS A 264 -3.24 -7.42 5.03
N TYR A 265 -2.83 -7.11 6.26
CA TYR A 265 -1.80 -7.89 7.00
C TYR A 265 -2.17 -9.36 7.25
N LEU A 266 -3.46 -9.71 7.30
CA LEU A 266 -3.94 -11.09 7.41
C LEU A 266 -3.99 -11.83 6.07
N GLY A 267 -3.74 -11.15 4.94
CA GLY A 267 -3.90 -11.75 3.62
C GLY A 267 -5.36 -11.84 3.21
N ASN A 268 -5.84 -13.05 2.88
CA ASN A 268 -7.17 -13.30 2.34
C ASN A 268 -7.95 -14.36 3.15
N ASP A 269 -9.20 -14.63 2.73
CA ASP A 269 -10.11 -15.66 3.27
C ASP A 269 -10.50 -15.42 4.73
N PHE A 270 -10.94 -14.22 5.05
CA PHE A 270 -11.40 -13.89 6.40
C PHE A 270 -12.48 -12.81 6.43
N ASP A 271 -13.22 -12.82 7.54
CA ASP A 271 -14.07 -11.74 8.03
C ASP A 271 -13.55 -11.25 9.37
N MET A 272 -13.48 -9.94 9.57
CA MET A 272 -12.97 -9.38 10.82
C MET A 272 -13.72 -8.11 11.23
N ILE A 273 -14.05 -8.03 12.51
CA ILE A 273 -14.52 -6.80 13.16
C ILE A 273 -13.45 -6.37 14.15
N GLN A 274 -13.02 -5.13 14.06
CA GLN A 274 -12.05 -4.54 14.98
C GLN A 274 -12.67 -3.35 15.69
N LEU A 275 -12.52 -3.32 17.01
CA LEU A 275 -12.94 -2.22 17.86
C LEU A 275 -11.72 -1.69 18.60
N TYR A 276 -11.52 -0.39 18.54
CA TYR A 276 -10.52 0.31 19.31
C TYR A 276 -11.19 1.37 20.16
N TYR A 277 -10.82 1.39 21.45
CA TYR A 277 -11.22 2.42 22.38
C TYR A 277 -10.00 2.95 23.11
N SER A 278 -9.87 4.27 23.18
CA SER A 278 -8.89 4.94 24.02
C SER A 278 -9.55 6.01 24.86
N GLN A 279 -9.02 6.23 26.03
CA GLN A 279 -9.42 7.30 26.93
C GLN A 279 -8.18 7.96 27.55
N GLU A 280 -8.05 9.26 27.39
CA GLU A 280 -7.01 10.02 28.07
C GLU A 280 -7.50 10.39 29.48
N ASN A 281 -6.69 10.09 30.48
CA ASN A 281 -6.95 10.54 31.85
C ASN A 281 -6.54 12.02 31.94
N LEU A 282 -7.51 12.90 32.10
CA LEU A 282 -7.28 14.33 32.28
C LEU A 282 -6.71 14.70 33.68
N ASN A 283 -6.39 13.68 34.51
CA ASN A 283 -5.77 13.84 35.82
C ASN A 283 -4.28 13.51 35.71
N GLY A 284 -3.49 14.44 35.15
CA GLY A 284 -2.03 14.43 35.14
C GLY A 284 -1.52 15.72 35.73
#